data_1b638edd63748a3b379a4ab793117675
#
_entry.id   1b638edd63748a3b379a4ab793117675
#
_cell.length_a   1.000
_cell.length_b   1.000
_cell.length_c   1.000
_cell.angle_alpha   90.00
_cell.angle_beta   90.00
_cell.angle_gamma   90.00
#
_symmetry.space_group_name_H-M   'P 1'
#
loop_
_entity.id
_entity.type
_entity.pdbx_description
1 polymer ?
#
loop_
_entity_poly.entity_id
_entity_poly.type
_entity_poly.pdbx_seq_one_letter_code
_entity_poly.pdbx_strand_id
1 'polypeptide(L)'
;MIRSFFPSSIRRAALAVTIAGIAGAAVAADEPAPTFSEAIAQSAHRAEWERMISSEKRVPGWLKSDNRVSSPYRREQVEGASYLVGWMCKPHDCAANQFYGVIDEDSHRMWDMLVTLPQTPGAYDAPSKYASFRWFGKPDERMKTYLQDQLKQDPNWK
;
A
#
# COMPACT_ATOMS: atom_id res chain seq x y z
N MET A 1 -7.34 -32.00 -89.19
CA MET A 1 -8.70 -31.33 -89.27
C MET A 1 -9.34 -31.53 -87.95
N ILE A 2 -9.76 -30.51 -87.31
CA ILE A 2 -10.90 -30.33 -86.43
C ILE A 2 -10.58 -29.31 -85.28
N ARG A 3 -11.42 -28.34 -85.30
CA ARG A 3 -11.35 -27.05 -84.64
C ARG A 3 -11.50 -27.08 -83.10
N SER A 4 -10.74 -26.23 -82.50
CA SER A 4 -10.91 -25.76 -81.13
C SER A 4 -12.25 -25.03 -80.91
N PHE A 5 -12.87 -25.30 -79.79
CA PHE A 5 -13.87 -24.40 -79.21
C PHE A 5 -13.49 -24.11 -77.73
N PHE A 6 -13.21 -22.85 -77.41
CA PHE A 6 -13.11 -22.35 -76.08
C PHE A 6 -14.48 -21.93 -75.58
N PRO A 7 -14.84 -22.15 -74.33
CA PRO A 7 -15.85 -21.37 -73.70
C PRO A 7 -15.27 -20.46 -72.62
N SER A 8 -15.80 -19.29 -72.57
CA SER A 8 -15.54 -18.11 -71.78
C SER A 8 -15.60 -18.36 -70.27
N SER A 9 -14.55 -17.94 -69.56
CA SER A 9 -14.50 -17.91 -68.11
C SER A 9 -15.26 -16.65 -67.56
N ILE A 10 -16.31 -16.90 -66.82
CA ILE A 10 -17.02 -15.88 -66.07
C ILE A 10 -16.24 -15.65 -64.76
N ARG A 11 -15.58 -14.49 -64.67
CA ARG A 11 -14.95 -14.09 -63.41
C ARG A 11 -16.01 -13.59 -62.43
N ARG A 12 -16.27 -14.38 -61.41
CA ARG A 12 -17.07 -13.94 -60.25
C ARG A 12 -16.15 -13.13 -59.33
N ALA A 13 -16.38 -11.81 -59.28
CA ALA A 13 -15.76 -10.94 -58.30
C ALA A 13 -16.36 -11.22 -56.90
N ALA A 14 -15.58 -11.77 -55.99
CA ALA A 14 -15.99 -11.92 -54.60
C ALA A 14 -15.69 -10.57 -53.87
N LEU A 15 -16.75 -9.92 -53.45
CA LEU A 15 -16.65 -8.72 -52.61
C LEU A 15 -16.31 -9.15 -51.18
N ALA A 16 -15.05 -8.96 -50.76
CA ALA A 16 -14.65 -9.19 -49.39
C ALA A 16 -15.08 -7.98 -48.54
N VAL A 17 -16.08 -8.15 -47.69
CA VAL A 17 -16.48 -7.17 -46.68
C VAL A 17 -15.55 -7.32 -45.47
N THR A 18 -14.58 -6.47 -45.33
CA THR A 18 -13.75 -6.36 -44.10
C THR A 18 -14.54 -5.65 -43.02
N ILE A 19 -15.01 -6.41 -42.04
CA ILE A 19 -15.57 -5.85 -40.79
C ILE A 19 -14.39 -5.42 -39.94
N ALA A 20 -14.12 -4.10 -39.89
CA ALA A 20 -13.19 -3.53 -38.95
C ALA A 20 -13.79 -3.62 -37.53
N GLY A 21 -13.33 -4.60 -36.74
CA GLY A 21 -13.68 -4.72 -35.33
C GLY A 21 -13.07 -3.54 -34.57
N ILE A 22 -13.94 -2.68 -34.03
CA ILE A 22 -13.53 -1.65 -33.06
C ILE A 22 -13.18 -2.42 -31.78
N ALA A 23 -11.89 -2.66 -31.54
CA ALA A 23 -11.41 -3.09 -30.25
C ALA A 23 -11.62 -1.93 -29.27
N GLY A 24 -12.70 -1.97 -28.50
CA GLY A 24 -12.91 -1.08 -27.37
C GLY A 24 -11.81 -1.33 -26.35
N ALA A 25 -10.92 -0.36 -26.15
CA ALA A 25 -10.02 -0.37 -25.02
C ALA A 25 -10.89 -0.35 -23.75
N ALA A 26 -10.98 -1.47 -23.04
CA ALA A 26 -11.53 -1.49 -21.71
C ALA A 26 -10.63 -0.61 -20.87
N VAL A 27 -11.14 0.54 -20.41
CA VAL A 27 -10.51 1.35 -19.37
C VAL A 27 -10.56 0.46 -18.13
N ALA A 28 -9.42 -0.10 -17.74
CA ALA A 28 -9.29 -0.75 -16.46
C ALA A 28 -9.67 0.29 -15.40
N ALA A 29 -10.72 0.03 -14.62
CA ALA A 29 -11.02 0.83 -13.45
C ALA A 29 -9.76 0.81 -12.58
N ASP A 30 -9.30 1.99 -12.18
CA ASP A 30 -8.11 2.15 -11.34
C ASP A 30 -8.47 1.52 -9.98
N GLU A 31 -8.03 0.29 -9.75
CA GLU A 31 -8.21 -0.38 -8.45
C GLU A 31 -7.50 0.47 -7.40
N PRO A 32 -8.16 0.77 -6.28
CA PRO A 32 -7.54 1.57 -5.23
C PRO A 32 -6.24 0.89 -4.75
N ALA A 33 -5.20 1.68 -4.58
CA ALA A 33 -3.91 1.17 -4.12
C ALA A 33 -4.07 0.48 -2.75
N PRO A 34 -3.50 -0.72 -2.56
CA PRO A 34 -3.67 -1.49 -1.34
C PRO A 34 -3.09 -0.73 -0.13
N THR A 35 -3.79 -0.82 0.99
CA THR A 35 -3.44 -0.12 2.22
C THR A 35 -2.40 -0.88 3.05
N PHE A 36 -1.76 -0.19 3.99
CA PHE A 36 -0.80 -0.81 4.91
C PHE A 36 -1.48 -1.85 5.82
N SER A 37 -2.73 -1.63 6.23
CA SER A 37 -3.53 -2.63 6.96
C SER A 37 -3.78 -3.89 6.14
N GLU A 38 -4.03 -3.77 4.84
CA GLU A 38 -4.17 -4.92 3.94
C GLU A 38 -2.84 -5.65 3.74
N ALA A 39 -1.71 -4.92 3.65
CA ALA A 39 -0.39 -5.54 3.61
C ALA A 39 -0.13 -6.40 4.87
N ILE A 40 -0.43 -5.87 6.07
CA ILE A 40 -0.33 -6.60 7.34
C ILE A 40 -1.26 -7.84 7.34
N ALA A 41 -2.44 -7.75 6.76
CA ALA A 41 -3.42 -8.84 6.73
C ALA A 41 -3.04 -9.99 5.77
N GLN A 42 -2.08 -9.79 4.87
CA GLN A 42 -1.58 -10.85 4.00
C GLN A 42 -0.96 -11.99 4.81
N SER A 43 -1.15 -13.23 4.36
CA SER A 43 -0.69 -14.43 5.09
C SER A 43 0.81 -14.40 5.42
N ALA A 44 1.63 -13.83 4.54
CA ALA A 44 3.07 -13.71 4.74
C ALA A 44 3.44 -12.80 5.93
N HIS A 45 2.67 -11.75 6.19
CA HIS A 45 2.99 -10.74 7.19
C HIS A 45 2.17 -10.89 8.49
N ARG A 46 1.00 -11.50 8.41
CA ARG A 46 0.07 -11.64 9.54
C ARG A 46 0.69 -12.29 10.77
N ALA A 47 1.41 -13.39 10.57
CA ALA A 47 2.04 -14.11 11.69
C ALA A 47 3.07 -13.24 12.44
N GLU A 48 3.85 -12.45 11.70
CA GLU A 48 4.82 -11.54 12.30
C GLU A 48 4.13 -10.38 13.03
N TRP A 49 3.08 -9.81 12.45
CA TRP A 49 2.25 -8.79 13.09
C TRP A 49 1.68 -9.30 14.43
N GLU A 50 1.03 -10.47 14.42
CA GLU A 50 0.43 -11.07 15.61
C GLU A 50 1.48 -11.36 16.68
N ARG A 51 2.65 -11.89 16.28
CA ARG A 51 3.78 -12.14 17.17
C ARG A 51 4.29 -10.84 17.79
N MET A 52 4.48 -9.79 17.01
CA MET A 52 4.97 -8.49 17.46
C MET A 52 3.98 -7.85 18.44
N ILE A 53 2.71 -7.75 18.05
CA ILE A 53 1.66 -7.14 18.89
C ILE A 53 1.43 -7.93 20.19
N SER A 54 1.47 -9.27 20.15
CA SER A 54 1.27 -10.10 21.34
C SER A 54 2.46 -10.07 22.32
N SER A 55 3.66 -9.81 21.81
CA SER A 55 4.87 -9.68 22.65
C SER A 55 4.90 -8.41 23.48
N GLU A 56 4.05 -7.44 23.14
CA GLU A 56 4.05 -6.10 23.73
C GLU A 56 2.99 -5.95 24.85
N LYS A 57 3.37 -5.25 25.92
CA LYS A 57 2.43 -4.95 27.02
C LYS A 57 1.59 -3.71 26.68
N ARG A 58 0.30 -3.72 27.12
CA ARG A 58 -0.57 -2.53 27.02
C ARG A 58 -0.68 -1.96 25.59
N VAL A 59 -0.79 -2.84 24.59
CA VAL A 59 -1.05 -2.41 23.21
C VAL A 59 -2.45 -1.80 23.13
N PRO A 60 -2.61 -0.60 22.51
CA PRO A 60 -3.91 -0.01 22.30
C PRO A 60 -4.87 -0.94 21.57
N GLY A 61 -6.12 -1.00 22.00
CA GLY A 61 -7.13 -1.91 21.43
C GLY A 61 -7.35 -1.71 19.93
N TRP A 62 -7.25 -0.47 19.44
CA TRP A 62 -7.44 -0.17 18.03
C TRP A 62 -6.36 -0.79 17.12
N LEU A 63 -5.14 -1.04 17.62
CA LEU A 63 -4.10 -1.76 16.86
C LEU A 63 -4.42 -3.26 16.70
N LYS A 64 -5.29 -3.80 17.54
CA LYS A 64 -5.75 -5.20 17.49
C LYS A 64 -7.05 -5.37 16.69
N SER A 65 -7.69 -4.26 16.33
CA SER A 65 -8.96 -4.23 15.58
C SER A 65 -8.66 -4.22 14.07
N ASP A 66 -9.56 -4.75 13.26
CA ASP A 66 -9.51 -4.64 11.80
C ASP A 66 -10.07 -3.29 11.30
N ASN A 67 -10.67 -2.50 12.17
CA ASN A 67 -11.23 -1.19 11.86
C ASN A 67 -10.19 -0.08 12.12
N ARG A 68 -9.11 -0.06 11.35
CA ARG A 68 -8.08 0.99 11.37
C ARG A 68 -8.22 1.87 10.14
N VAL A 69 -8.02 3.17 10.29
CA VAL A 69 -7.79 4.04 9.13
C VAL A 69 -6.35 3.80 8.67
N SER A 70 -6.15 3.55 7.38
CA SER A 70 -4.84 3.17 6.86
C SER A 70 -4.56 3.88 5.54
N SER A 71 -3.33 4.36 5.37
CA SER A 71 -2.85 4.85 4.09
C SER A 71 -2.65 3.71 3.09
N PRO A 72 -2.66 3.99 1.79
CA PRO A 72 -1.95 3.14 0.85
C PRO A 72 -0.50 2.96 1.32
N TYR A 73 0.04 1.75 1.16
CA TYR A 73 1.48 1.58 1.35
C TYR A 73 2.23 1.93 0.07
N ARG A 74 3.51 2.27 0.22
CA ARG A 74 4.43 2.41 -0.90
C ARG A 74 5.59 1.45 -0.72
N ARG A 75 6.17 1.03 -1.84
CA ARG A 75 7.38 0.21 -1.84
C ARG A 75 8.59 1.12 -1.95
N GLU A 76 9.55 0.94 -1.05
CA GLU A 76 10.80 1.70 -1.03
C GLU A 76 11.99 0.75 -1.06
N GLN A 77 13.02 1.14 -1.83
CA GLN A 77 14.30 0.45 -1.86
C GLN A 77 15.29 1.23 -1.00
N VAL A 78 15.80 0.60 0.04
CA VAL A 78 16.80 1.21 0.93
C VAL A 78 17.98 0.25 1.08
N GLU A 79 19.15 0.65 0.61
CA GLU A 79 20.40 -0.13 0.67
C GLU A 79 20.26 -1.57 0.11
N GLY A 80 19.46 -1.72 -0.94
CA GLY A 80 19.25 -3.00 -1.63
C GLY A 80 18.17 -3.91 -1.04
N ALA A 81 17.56 -3.53 0.09
CA ALA A 81 16.40 -4.21 0.64
C ALA A 81 15.09 -3.51 0.21
N SER A 82 14.04 -4.30 -0.01
CA SER A 82 12.71 -3.81 -0.38
C SER A 82 11.79 -3.76 0.83
N TYR A 83 11.18 -2.60 1.04
CA TYR A 83 10.28 -2.35 2.16
C TYR A 83 8.91 -1.90 1.70
N LEU A 84 7.86 -2.41 2.37
CA LEU A 84 6.53 -1.80 2.33
C LEU A 84 6.44 -0.79 3.47
N VAL A 85 6.14 0.44 3.13
CA VAL A 85 6.10 1.56 4.08
C VAL A 85 4.72 2.19 4.08
N GLY A 86 4.14 2.35 5.24
CA GLY A 86 2.82 2.96 5.38
C GLY A 86 2.51 3.38 6.81
N TRP A 87 1.32 3.90 7.00
CA TRP A 87 0.85 4.31 8.32
C TRP A 87 -0.62 3.94 8.53
N MET A 88 -0.99 3.89 9.78
CA MET A 88 -2.36 3.69 10.25
C MET A 88 -2.66 4.66 11.37
N CYS A 89 -3.94 4.88 11.65
CA CYS A 89 -4.35 5.66 12.81
C CYS A 89 -5.62 5.11 13.46
N LYS A 90 -5.85 5.56 14.67
CA LYS A 90 -7.06 5.25 15.41
C LYS A 90 -8.27 5.94 14.76
N PRO A 91 -9.35 5.21 14.42
CA PRO A 91 -10.57 5.80 13.89
C PRO A 91 -11.07 6.95 14.76
N HIS A 92 -11.45 8.05 14.12
CA HIS A 92 -11.92 9.30 14.74
C HIS A 92 -10.92 10.03 15.63
N ASP A 93 -9.64 9.57 15.66
CA ASP A 93 -8.61 10.14 16.55
C ASP A 93 -7.20 10.07 15.91
N CYS A 94 -7.13 10.26 14.60
CA CYS A 94 -5.88 10.14 13.83
C CYS A 94 -4.83 11.19 14.25
N ALA A 95 -5.26 12.39 14.61
CA ALA A 95 -4.32 13.43 15.04
C ALA A 95 -3.55 13.06 16.30
N ALA A 96 -4.17 12.30 17.21
CA ALA A 96 -3.56 11.93 18.49
C ALA A 96 -2.99 10.51 18.54
N ASN A 97 -3.32 9.65 17.60
CA ASN A 97 -2.93 8.24 17.62
C ASN A 97 -2.58 7.76 16.23
N GLN A 98 -1.31 7.80 15.89
CA GLN A 98 -0.74 7.36 14.60
C GLN A 98 0.21 6.18 14.80
N PHE A 99 0.33 5.35 13.77
CA PHE A 99 1.22 4.19 13.77
C PHE A 99 1.90 4.10 12.41
N TYR A 100 3.18 4.32 12.37
CA TYR A 100 4.02 4.24 11.18
C TYR A 100 4.71 2.90 11.15
N GLY A 101 4.70 2.24 10.00
CA GLY A 101 5.24 0.90 9.88
C GLY A 101 6.04 0.64 8.62
N VAL A 102 6.96 -0.29 8.77
CA VAL A 102 7.85 -0.80 7.74
C VAL A 102 7.85 -2.32 7.78
N ILE A 103 7.61 -2.95 6.64
CA ILE A 103 7.68 -4.40 6.46
C ILE A 103 8.82 -4.69 5.47
N ASP A 104 9.76 -5.49 5.87
CA ASP A 104 10.79 -6.05 4.98
C ASP A 104 10.15 -7.15 4.12
N GLU A 105 10.16 -7.00 2.80
CA GLU A 105 9.46 -7.93 1.89
C GLU A 105 10.13 -9.32 1.83
N ASP A 106 11.42 -9.40 2.06
CA ASP A 106 12.17 -10.67 2.00
C ASP A 106 12.08 -11.46 3.30
N SER A 107 12.31 -10.78 4.43
CA SER A 107 12.34 -11.43 5.75
C SER A 107 11.00 -11.40 6.48
N HIS A 108 10.04 -10.64 5.99
CA HIS A 108 8.73 -10.34 6.61
C HIS A 108 8.81 -9.69 8.00
N ARG A 109 10.01 -9.25 8.42
CA ARG A 109 10.18 -8.52 9.69
C ARG A 109 9.47 -7.18 9.63
N MET A 110 8.95 -6.77 10.78
CA MET A 110 8.26 -5.50 10.94
C MET A 110 8.95 -4.63 11.98
N TRP A 111 8.99 -3.34 11.72
CA TRP A 111 9.42 -2.31 12.66
C TRP A 111 8.43 -1.16 12.59
N ASP A 112 7.96 -0.76 13.76
CA ASP A 112 6.87 0.19 13.79
C ASP A 112 7.05 1.19 14.94
N MET A 113 6.40 2.34 14.78
CA MET A 113 6.40 3.44 15.72
C MET A 113 4.97 3.90 15.99
N LEU A 114 4.52 3.73 17.23
CA LEU A 114 3.28 4.36 17.71
C LEU A 114 3.60 5.77 18.19
N VAL A 115 2.88 6.74 17.65
CA VAL A 115 2.93 8.16 18.03
C VAL A 115 1.64 8.49 18.76
N THR A 116 1.74 9.04 19.96
CA THR A 116 0.58 9.47 20.73
C THR A 116 0.74 10.90 21.22
N LEU A 117 -0.31 11.70 21.07
CA LEU A 117 -0.40 13.05 21.61
C LEU A 117 -1.32 13.07 22.84
N PRO A 118 -0.99 13.81 23.89
CA PRO A 118 -1.89 14.03 24.99
C PRO A 118 -3.04 14.96 24.57
N GLN A 119 -4.20 14.79 25.19
CA GLN A 119 -5.34 15.70 25.00
C GLN A 119 -5.20 16.95 25.87
N THR A 120 -4.13 17.71 25.62
CA THR A 120 -3.83 18.97 26.36
C THR A 120 -3.82 20.15 25.38
N PRO A 121 -4.15 21.37 25.84
CA PRO A 121 -4.07 22.56 25.00
C PRO A 121 -2.69 22.71 24.34
N GLY A 122 -2.68 23.06 23.07
CA GLY A 122 -1.45 23.27 22.28
C GLY A 122 -0.74 22.01 21.78
N ALA A 123 -1.15 20.80 22.20
CA ALA A 123 -0.51 19.58 21.73
C ALA A 123 -0.71 19.34 20.22
N TYR A 124 -1.86 19.73 19.70
CA TYR A 124 -2.16 19.62 18.26
C TYR A 124 -1.53 20.74 17.42
N ASP A 125 -1.19 21.88 18.05
CA ASP A 125 -0.53 23.01 17.38
C ASP A 125 0.99 22.81 17.23
N ALA A 126 1.58 22.03 18.13
CA ALA A 126 3.01 21.72 18.15
C ALA A 126 3.26 20.25 18.52
N PRO A 127 2.79 19.29 17.70
CA PRO A 127 2.81 17.86 18.02
C PRO A 127 4.22 17.35 18.35
N SER A 128 5.24 17.82 17.67
CA SER A 128 6.63 17.41 17.91
C SER A 128 7.14 17.66 19.33
N LYS A 129 6.54 18.63 20.05
CA LYS A 129 6.91 18.96 21.44
C LYS A 129 6.22 18.08 22.48
N TYR A 130 5.08 17.51 22.14
CA TYR A 130 4.21 16.81 23.09
C TYR A 130 4.08 15.33 22.83
N ALA A 131 4.45 14.86 21.63
CA ALA A 131 4.31 13.47 21.24
C ALA A 131 5.17 12.53 22.08
N SER A 132 4.62 11.39 22.40
CA SER A 132 5.36 10.25 22.90
C SER A 132 5.48 9.17 21.81
N PHE A 133 6.62 8.49 21.81
CA PHE A 133 6.95 7.45 20.85
C PHE A 133 7.07 6.11 21.56
N ARG A 134 6.51 5.08 20.93
CA ARG A 134 6.69 3.70 21.36
C ARG A 134 7.05 2.84 20.15
N TRP A 135 8.10 2.06 20.31
CA TRP A 135 8.67 1.24 19.26
C TRP A 135 8.18 -0.21 19.34
N PHE A 136 7.93 -0.81 18.18
CA PHE A 136 7.55 -2.20 18.02
C PHE A 136 8.52 -2.91 17.08
N GLY A 137 8.69 -4.23 17.21
CA GLY A 137 9.59 -4.99 16.36
C GLY A 137 11.07 -4.80 16.66
N LYS A 138 11.42 -4.07 17.72
CA LYS A 138 12.80 -3.79 18.16
C LYS A 138 13.65 -3.13 17.06
N PRO A 139 13.26 -1.97 16.53
CA PRO A 139 14.06 -1.24 15.56
C PRO A 139 15.40 -0.81 16.17
N ASP A 140 16.46 -0.90 15.37
CA ASP A 140 17.73 -0.25 15.66
C ASP A 140 17.64 1.28 15.47
N GLU A 141 18.68 2.02 15.79
CA GLU A 141 18.66 3.49 15.71
C GLU A 141 18.47 3.99 14.27
N ARG A 142 18.96 3.25 13.26
CA ARG A 142 18.77 3.59 11.86
C ARG A 142 17.30 3.46 11.47
N MET A 143 16.64 2.35 11.83
CA MET A 143 15.22 2.13 11.55
C MET A 143 14.33 3.10 12.34
N LYS A 144 14.69 3.45 13.57
CA LYS A 144 13.99 4.48 14.33
C LYS A 144 14.05 5.83 13.63
N THR A 145 15.23 6.22 13.16
CA THR A 145 15.41 7.48 12.39
C THR A 145 14.57 7.44 11.12
N TYR A 146 14.60 6.32 10.39
CA TYR A 146 13.81 6.16 9.18
C TYR A 146 12.29 6.32 9.45
N LEU A 147 11.76 5.67 10.49
CA LEU A 147 10.36 5.80 10.89
C LEU A 147 10.00 7.24 11.31
N GLN A 148 10.89 7.92 12.03
CA GLN A 148 10.70 9.33 12.38
C GLN A 148 10.71 10.25 11.15
N ASP A 149 11.52 9.94 10.14
CA ASP A 149 11.55 10.69 8.89
C ASP A 149 10.25 10.50 8.08
N GLN A 150 9.62 9.32 8.17
CA GLN A 150 8.28 9.14 7.62
C GLN A 150 7.24 10.04 8.30
N LEU A 151 7.28 10.13 9.63
CA LEU A 151 6.39 11.02 10.40
C LEU A 151 6.59 12.49 10.04
N LYS A 152 7.83 12.94 9.80
CA LYS A 152 8.14 14.33 9.41
C LYS A 152 7.57 14.70 8.03
N GLN A 153 7.13 13.74 7.22
CA GLN A 153 6.45 14.00 5.95
C GLN A 153 4.98 14.39 6.16
N ASP A 154 4.42 14.17 7.35
CA ASP A 154 3.08 14.67 7.68
C ASP A 154 3.12 16.21 7.77
N PRO A 155 2.34 16.94 6.94
CA PRO A 155 2.32 18.41 6.94
C PRO A 155 1.85 19.01 8.26
N ASN A 156 1.18 18.24 9.10
CA ASN A 156 0.72 18.65 10.43
C ASN A 156 1.78 18.44 11.52
N TRP A 157 2.88 17.77 11.21
CA TRP A 157 3.97 17.56 12.14
C TRP A 157 4.87 18.80 12.24
N LYS A 158 4.70 19.60 13.32
CA LYS A 158 5.41 20.85 13.56
C LYS A 158 6.16 20.81 14.89
#